data_1fd712c424721b63f4df0ff07175d471
#
_entry.id   1fd712c424721b63f4df0ff07175d471
#
_cell.length_a   1.000
_cell.length_b   1.000
_cell.length_c   1.000
_cell.angle_alpha   90.00
_cell.angle_beta   90.00
_cell.angle_gamma   90.00
#
_symmetry.space_group_name_H-M   'P 1'
#
loop_
_entity.id
_entity.type
_entity.pdbx_description
1 polymer ?
#
loop_
_entity_poly.entity_id
_entity_poly.type
_entity_poly.pdbx_seq_one_letter_code
_entity_poly.pdbx_strand_id
1 'polypeptide(L)' 'MDNIQFNNLPVSDQACLLLDEGDLLATNSYYHYNVLLYSYHGQFMELVYDNHAKQVLLVRHVNDNILQKYLDNIHLKL' A
#
# COMPACT_ATOMS: atom_id res chain seq x y z
N MET A 1 -14.71 -11.16 -3.08
CA MET A 1 -15.02 -9.75 -3.44
C MET A 1 -14.27 -9.40 -4.71
N ASP A 2 -14.93 -8.84 -5.67
CA ASP A 2 -14.26 -8.47 -6.91
C ASP A 2 -13.60 -7.08 -6.79
N ASN A 3 -12.77 -6.75 -7.78
CA ASN A 3 -12.00 -5.51 -7.75
C ASN A 3 -12.87 -4.26 -7.81
N ILE A 4 -14.02 -4.37 -8.45
CA ILE A 4 -14.93 -3.23 -8.56
C ILE A 4 -15.43 -2.84 -7.18
N GLN A 5 -15.78 -3.83 -6.37
CA GLN A 5 -16.25 -3.56 -5.02
C GLN A 5 -15.15 -2.94 -4.16
N PHE A 6 -13.91 -3.45 -4.30
CA PHE A 6 -12.80 -2.89 -3.55
C PHE A 6 -12.61 -1.40 -3.87
N ASN A 7 -12.61 -1.05 -5.15
CA ASN A 7 -12.39 0.33 -5.57
C ASN A 7 -13.49 1.28 -5.10
N ASN A 8 -14.67 0.75 -4.84
CA ASN A 8 -15.80 1.56 -4.36
C ASN A 8 -15.86 1.69 -2.85
N LEU A 9 -15.01 0.99 -2.13
CA LEU A 9 -15.01 1.06 -0.68
C LEU A 9 -14.35 2.35 -0.19
N PRO A 10 -14.77 2.87 0.96
CA PRO A 10 -14.04 3.95 1.61
C PRO A 10 -12.60 3.53 1.89
N VAL A 11 -11.71 4.51 1.97
CA VAL A 11 -10.29 4.27 2.19
C VAL A 11 -10.03 3.42 3.44
N SER A 12 -10.77 3.70 4.52
CA SER A 12 -10.60 2.94 5.76
C SER A 12 -10.91 1.46 5.57
N ASP A 13 -11.94 1.13 4.80
CA ASP A 13 -12.30 -0.25 4.52
C ASP A 13 -11.28 -0.93 3.62
N GLN A 14 -10.78 -0.20 2.63
CA GLN A 14 -9.71 -0.72 1.77
C GLN A 14 -8.47 -1.05 2.60
N ALA A 15 -8.11 -0.15 3.52
CA ALA A 15 -6.96 -0.38 4.40
C ALA A 15 -7.17 -1.62 5.27
N CYS A 16 -8.37 -1.79 5.82
CA CYS A 16 -8.67 -2.97 6.63
C CYS A 16 -8.52 -4.26 5.85
N LEU A 17 -8.97 -4.28 4.59
CA LEU A 17 -8.82 -5.47 3.76
C LEU A 17 -7.36 -5.78 3.46
N LEU A 18 -6.55 -4.77 3.20
CA LEU A 18 -5.13 -4.98 2.98
C LEU A 18 -4.44 -5.52 4.23
N LEU A 19 -4.79 -4.98 5.39
CA LEU A 19 -4.20 -5.44 6.65
C LEU A 19 -4.62 -6.86 6.98
N ASP A 20 -5.83 -7.23 6.64
CA ASP A 20 -6.39 -8.54 6.97
C ASP A 20 -6.02 -9.63 5.96
N GLU A 21 -6.09 -9.31 4.67
CA GLU A 21 -5.93 -10.29 3.60
C GLU A 21 -4.69 -10.09 2.74
N GLY A 22 -4.04 -8.94 2.83
CA GLY A 22 -2.86 -8.65 2.04
C GLY A 22 -1.58 -9.12 2.69
N ASP A 23 -0.54 -9.26 1.89
CA ASP A 23 0.79 -9.58 2.38
C ASP A 23 1.67 -8.35 2.27
N LEU A 24 2.21 -7.89 3.39
CA LEU A 24 3.10 -6.74 3.41
C LEU A 24 4.44 -7.11 2.79
N LEU A 25 4.83 -6.41 1.75
CA LEU A 25 6.06 -6.67 1.02
C LEU A 25 7.17 -5.70 1.37
N ALA A 26 6.82 -4.44 1.60
CA ALA A 26 7.81 -3.41 1.85
C ALA A 26 7.20 -2.24 2.61
N THR A 27 8.03 -1.53 3.36
CA THR A 27 7.63 -0.31 4.03
C THR A 27 8.66 0.77 3.74
N ASN A 28 8.20 2.01 3.68
CA ASN A 28 9.08 3.14 3.48
C ASN A 28 8.55 4.31 4.30
N SER A 29 9.43 5.05 4.93
CA SER A 29 9.06 6.20 5.74
C SER A 29 9.54 7.48 5.08
N TYR A 30 8.66 8.48 5.05
CA TYR A 30 8.94 9.74 4.46
C TYR A 30 8.36 10.80 5.36
N TYR A 31 9.16 11.58 6.06
CA TYR A 31 8.70 12.58 7.01
C TYR A 31 7.74 11.93 8.02
N HIS A 32 6.49 12.36 8.07
CA HIS A 32 5.49 11.78 8.96
C HIS A 32 4.55 10.80 8.24
N TYR A 33 4.94 10.37 7.04
CA TYR A 33 4.16 9.40 6.28
C TYR A 33 4.82 8.04 6.28
N ASN A 34 4.02 7.01 6.35
CA ASN A 34 4.47 5.64 6.11
C ASN A 34 3.80 5.13 4.85
N VAL A 35 4.59 4.58 3.96
CA VAL A 35 4.10 4.00 2.72
C VAL A 35 4.30 2.50 2.79
N LEU A 36 3.23 1.76 2.67
CA LEU A 36 3.23 0.31 2.81
C LEU A 36 2.82 -0.32 1.48
N LEU A 37 3.65 -1.25 1.02
CA LEU A 37 3.38 -1.98 -0.21
C LEU A 37 2.85 -3.36 0.13
N TYR A 38 1.69 -3.69 -0.41
CA TYR A 38 1.04 -4.98 -0.20
C TYR A 38 0.84 -5.74 -1.49
N SER A 39 0.91 -7.07 -1.39
CA SER A 39 0.37 -7.96 -2.42
C SER A 39 -1.04 -8.35 -1.96
N TYR A 40 -2.03 -8.15 -2.83
CA TYR A 40 -3.41 -8.40 -2.50
C TYR A 40 -4.14 -8.97 -3.71
N HIS A 41 -4.55 -10.23 -3.62
CA HIS A 41 -5.25 -10.94 -4.70
C HIS A 41 -4.55 -10.80 -6.06
N GLY A 42 -3.23 -11.02 -6.05
CA GLY A 42 -2.44 -10.97 -7.27
C GLY A 42 -2.11 -9.59 -7.79
N GLN A 43 -2.44 -8.56 -7.02
CA GLN A 43 -2.15 -7.17 -7.39
C GLN A 43 -1.27 -6.52 -6.35
N PHE A 44 -0.55 -5.48 -6.76
CA PHE A 44 0.24 -4.70 -5.83
C PHE A 44 -0.52 -3.44 -5.45
N MET A 45 -0.62 -3.19 -4.15
CA MET A 45 -1.37 -2.07 -3.61
C MET A 45 -0.47 -1.28 -2.67
N GLU A 46 -0.63 0.03 -2.68
CA GLU A 46 0.12 0.94 -1.82
C GLU A 46 -0.84 1.61 -0.85
N LEU A 47 -0.49 1.59 0.42
CA LEU A 47 -1.24 2.27 1.47
C LEU A 47 -0.35 3.37 2.05
N VAL A 48 -0.86 4.59 2.11
CA VAL A 48 -0.13 5.72 2.70
C VAL A 48 -0.82 6.11 4.00
N TYR A 49 -0.06 6.07 5.08
CA TYR A 49 -0.54 6.38 6.41
C TYR A 49 0.13 7.66 6.93
N ASP A 50 -0.66 8.56 7.48
CA ASP A 50 -0.19 9.81 8.07
C ASP A 50 -0.04 9.62 9.58
N ASN A 51 1.21 9.64 10.07
CA ASN A 51 1.51 9.43 11.48
C ASN A 51 1.08 10.63 12.35
N HIS A 52 1.01 11.82 11.79
CA HIS A 52 0.54 12.99 12.52
C HIS A 52 -0.95 12.97 12.71
N ALA A 53 -1.68 12.75 11.65
CA ALA A 53 -3.14 12.66 11.70
C ALA A 53 -3.62 11.31 12.20
N LYS A 54 -2.74 10.30 12.20
CA LYS A 54 -3.04 8.92 12.60
C LYS A 54 -4.19 8.34 11.80
N GLN A 55 -4.08 8.52 10.49
CA GLN A 55 -5.11 8.01 9.59
C GLN A 55 -4.52 7.62 8.24
N VAL A 56 -5.21 6.73 7.54
CA VAL A 56 -4.86 6.35 6.19
C VAL A 56 -5.26 7.46 5.25
N LEU A 57 -4.33 7.92 4.42
CA LEU A 57 -4.58 8.96 3.44
C LEU A 57 -5.15 8.41 2.15
N LEU A 58 -4.54 7.32 1.66
CA LEU A 58 -5.00 6.73 0.41
C LEU A 58 -4.55 5.29 0.29
N VAL A 59 -5.24 4.58 -0.58
CA VAL A 59 -4.87 3.23 -1.01
C VAL A 59 -5.00 3.25 -2.53
N ARG A 60 -3.97 2.78 -3.23
CA ARG A 60 -3.99 2.80 -4.69
C ARG A 60 -3.27 1.59 -5.28
N HIS A 61 -3.57 1.30 -6.53
CA HIS A 61 -2.85 0.28 -7.27
C HIS A 61 -1.45 0.77 -7.62
N VAL A 62 -0.52 -0.16 -7.62
CA VAL A 62 0.88 0.12 -7.97
C VAL A 62 1.14 -0.51 -9.32
N ASN A 63 1.54 0.31 -10.28
CA ASN A 63 1.93 -0.21 -11.60
C ASN A 63 3.42 -0.57 -11.60
N ASP A 64 3.88 -1.13 -12.71
CA ASP A 64 5.26 -1.60 -12.81
C ASP A 64 6.29 -0.49 -12.59
N ASN A 65 5.99 0.72 -13.04
CA ASN A 65 6.91 1.84 -12.87
C ASN A 65 7.08 2.21 -11.40
N ILE A 66 5.97 2.23 -10.66
CA ILE A 66 6.01 2.53 -9.24
C ILE A 66 6.68 1.38 -8.48
N LEU A 67 6.38 0.15 -8.85
CA LEU A 67 7.00 -1.02 -8.24
C LEU A 67 8.51 -0.98 -8.41
N GLN A 68 8.99 -0.58 -9.58
CA GLN A 68 10.41 -0.46 -9.85
C GLN A 68 11.07 0.56 -8.93
N LYS A 69 10.39 1.66 -8.64
CA LYS A 69 10.89 2.66 -7.69
C LYS A 69 11.06 2.09 -6.29
N TYR A 70 10.13 1.24 -5.86
CA TYR A 70 10.27 0.55 -4.59
C TYR A 70 11.51 -0.33 -4.58
N LEU A 71 11.73 -1.09 -5.64
CA LEU A 71 12.89 -1.97 -5.73
C LEU A 71 14.19 -1.18 -5.71
N ASP A 72 14.20 -0.03 -6.38
CA ASP A 72 15.38 0.83 -6.42
C ASP A 72 15.68 1.44 -5.05
N ASN A 73 14.65 1.81 -4.31
CA ASN A 73 14.82 2.44 -3.00
C ASN A 73 15.12 1.45 -1.90
N ILE A 74 14.65 0.26 -2.01
CA ILE A 74 14.83 -0.76 -0.97
C ILE A 74 16.26 -1.24 -0.94
N HIS A 75 17.04 -1.03 -1.97
CA HIS A 75 18.43 -1.44 -2.00
C HIS A 75 18.62 -2.71 -1.22
N LEU A 76 18.13 -3.78 -1.79
CA LEU A 76 18.43 -5.06 -1.20
C LEU A 76 19.92 -5.17 -1.16
N LYS A 77 20.48 -4.95 -0.04
CA LYS A 77 21.89 -5.21 0.14
C LYS A 77 22.03 -6.69 0.24
N LEU A 78 22.22 -7.24 -0.87
CA LEU A 78 22.45 -8.67 -0.94
C LEU A 78 23.87 -8.98 -0.52
#